data_f1fd1f2f52de65927c9210c6cd434c6e
#
_entry.id   f1fd1f2f52de65927c9210c6cd434c6e
#
_cell.length_a   1.000
_cell.length_b   1.000
_cell.length_c   1.000
_cell.angle_alpha   90.00
_cell.angle_beta   90.00
_cell.angle_gamma   90.00
#
_symmetry.space_group_name_H-M   'P 1'
#
loop_
_entity.id
_entity.type
_entity.pdbx_description
1 polymer ?
#
loop_
_entity_poly.entity_id
_entity_poly.type
_entity_poly.pdbx_seq_one_letter_code
_entity_poly.pdbx_strand_id
1 'polypeptide(L)'
;VDEDGNLTIDSEAGLKATQFLADMKEEGLIPETSTSTDDSLEPFKNGEAAMTVAASSNLAKVDGINWDYSILSGPENTKTFVASDSLVLFNKCKNKDLAIKLMKYVTSKDVMADFHERVSEQPPITADDTYSGDEKFADLFTNQTDKFQSLPVFKGASSMYDTLYKNMQSMMLGELTPEEVLKNTTEYYDSNLK
;
A
#
# COMPACT_ATOMS: atom_id res chain seq x y z
N VAL A 1 4.84 -1.54 -15.94
CA VAL A 1 5.66 -1.56 -17.17
C VAL A 1 5.19 -2.70 -18.05
N ASP A 2 5.27 -2.49 -19.35
CA ASP A 2 4.99 -3.50 -20.36
C ASP A 2 6.16 -4.49 -20.54
N GLU A 3 6.00 -5.46 -21.48
CA GLU A 3 7.01 -6.47 -21.76
C GLU A 3 8.31 -5.87 -22.34
N ASP A 4 8.22 -4.70 -22.96
CA ASP A 4 9.35 -3.95 -23.52
C ASP A 4 10.03 -3.03 -22.49
N GLY A 5 9.52 -2.99 -21.26
CA GLY A 5 10.04 -2.18 -20.16
C GLY A 5 9.61 -0.71 -20.22
N ASN A 6 8.55 -0.37 -20.95
CA ASN A 6 8.01 0.99 -20.96
C ASN A 6 7.04 1.17 -19.79
N LEU A 7 7.06 2.34 -19.17
CA LEU A 7 6.10 2.70 -18.14
C LEU A 7 4.74 3.00 -18.78
N THR A 8 3.68 2.37 -18.29
CA THR A 8 2.33 2.44 -18.89
C THR A 8 1.33 3.25 -18.09
N ILE A 9 1.81 4.06 -17.13
CA ILE A 9 0.93 4.91 -16.32
C ILE A 9 0.39 6.12 -17.08
N ASP A 10 1.13 6.65 -18.06
CA ASP A 10 0.67 7.72 -18.94
C ASP A 10 -0.29 7.14 -19.99
N SER A 11 -1.52 6.97 -19.57
CA SER A 11 -2.59 6.30 -20.31
C SER A 11 -3.95 6.89 -19.92
N GLU A 12 -4.98 6.60 -20.68
CA GLU A 12 -6.35 7.02 -20.37
C GLU A 12 -6.79 6.57 -18.96
N ALA A 13 -6.43 5.34 -18.56
CA ALA A 13 -6.75 4.82 -17.24
C ALA A 13 -5.98 5.54 -16.13
N GLY A 14 -4.69 5.81 -16.36
CA GLY A 14 -3.88 6.61 -15.43
C GLY A 14 -4.41 8.03 -15.29
N LEU A 15 -4.75 8.68 -16.40
CA LEU A 15 -5.35 10.02 -16.39
C LEU A 15 -6.68 10.04 -15.64
N LYS A 16 -7.54 9.07 -15.89
CA LYS A 16 -8.83 8.97 -15.18
C LYS A 16 -8.64 8.82 -13.66
N ALA A 17 -7.66 8.05 -13.23
CA ALA A 17 -7.37 7.86 -11.81
C ALA A 17 -6.80 9.12 -11.15
N THR A 18 -5.88 9.81 -11.82
CA THR A 18 -5.28 11.06 -11.34
C THR A 18 -6.31 12.19 -11.32
N GLN A 19 -7.14 12.30 -12.36
CA GLN A 19 -8.22 13.28 -12.44
C GLN A 19 -9.23 13.08 -11.31
N PHE A 20 -9.62 11.84 -11.01
CA PHE A 20 -10.52 11.56 -9.90
C PHE A 20 -10.03 12.14 -8.57
N LEU A 21 -8.73 12.03 -8.28
CA LEU A 21 -8.14 12.61 -7.05
C LEU A 21 -8.10 14.14 -7.11
N ALA A 22 -7.81 14.72 -8.27
CA ALA A 22 -7.85 16.17 -8.46
C ALA A 22 -9.27 16.73 -8.26
N ASP A 23 -10.28 16.08 -8.84
CA ASP A 23 -11.69 16.45 -8.69
C ASP A 23 -12.13 16.37 -7.22
N MET A 24 -11.77 15.31 -6.49
CA MET A 24 -12.05 15.20 -5.06
C MET A 24 -11.43 16.35 -4.25
N LYS A 25 -10.23 16.77 -4.62
CA LYS A 25 -9.58 17.92 -3.98
C LYS A 25 -10.30 19.22 -4.29
N GLU A 26 -10.65 19.45 -5.56
CA GLU A 26 -11.37 20.65 -6.00
C GLU A 26 -12.75 20.76 -5.35
N GLU A 27 -13.44 19.63 -5.18
CA GLU A 27 -14.74 19.55 -4.50
C GLU A 27 -14.65 19.70 -2.97
N GLY A 28 -13.43 19.82 -2.41
CA GLY A 28 -13.22 19.93 -0.98
C GLY A 28 -13.48 18.66 -0.18
N LEU A 29 -13.46 17.50 -0.84
CA LEU A 29 -13.66 16.19 -0.22
C LEU A 29 -12.38 15.64 0.44
N ILE A 30 -11.23 16.18 0.09
CA ILE A 30 -9.94 15.83 0.68
C ILE A 30 -9.49 16.99 1.58
N PRO A 31 -9.27 16.77 2.89
CA PRO A 31 -8.76 17.81 3.78
C PRO A 31 -7.42 18.38 3.30
N GLU A 32 -7.20 19.68 3.47
CA GLU A 32 -5.93 20.31 3.06
C GLU A 32 -4.71 19.71 3.74
N THR A 33 -4.87 19.23 4.97
CA THR A 33 -3.84 18.53 5.75
C THR A 33 -3.44 17.17 5.18
N SER A 34 -4.26 16.58 4.30
CA SER A 34 -4.01 15.26 3.70
C SER A 34 -2.95 15.26 2.60
N THR A 35 -2.27 16.37 2.36
CA THR A 35 -1.14 16.44 1.41
C THR A 35 0.19 15.99 2.01
N SER A 36 0.23 15.67 3.30
CA SER A 36 1.41 15.17 3.99
C SER A 36 1.49 13.63 3.98
N THR A 37 2.69 13.12 4.18
CA THR A 37 2.96 11.67 4.38
C THR A 37 2.68 11.21 5.80
N ASP A 38 1.85 11.93 6.55
CA ASP A 38 1.60 11.60 7.94
C ASP A 38 0.64 10.41 8.06
N ASP A 39 1.17 9.28 8.46
CA ASP A 39 0.44 8.05 8.78
C ASP A 39 -0.29 8.11 10.14
N SER A 40 -0.42 9.29 10.75
CA SER A 40 -1.07 9.44 12.07
C SER A 40 -2.58 9.24 12.01
N LEU A 41 -3.18 9.35 10.83
CA LEU A 41 -4.62 9.31 10.58
C LEU A 41 -5.40 10.42 11.34
N GLU A 42 -4.72 11.51 11.70
CA GLU A 42 -5.31 12.58 12.52
C GLU A 42 -6.62 13.15 11.94
N PRO A 43 -6.74 13.45 10.62
CA PRO A 43 -8.01 13.96 10.10
C PRO A 43 -9.19 13.01 10.32
N PHE A 44 -8.96 11.70 10.25
CA PHE A 44 -9.96 10.68 10.51
C PHE A 44 -10.28 10.57 12.01
N LYS A 45 -9.25 10.52 12.85
CA LYS A 45 -9.39 10.44 14.31
C LYS A 45 -10.10 11.65 14.91
N ASN A 46 -9.86 12.82 14.36
CA ASN A 46 -10.47 14.08 14.82
C ASN A 46 -11.85 14.36 14.20
N GLY A 47 -12.33 13.49 13.30
CA GLY A 47 -13.62 13.66 12.64
C GLY A 47 -13.64 14.72 11.52
N GLU A 48 -12.47 15.16 11.05
CA GLU A 48 -12.35 16.06 9.90
C GLU A 48 -12.59 15.31 8.58
N ALA A 49 -12.26 14.02 8.54
CA ALA A 49 -12.53 13.13 7.44
C ALA A 49 -13.39 11.95 7.89
N ALA A 50 -14.48 11.67 7.17
CA ALA A 50 -15.35 10.54 7.46
C ALA A 50 -14.75 9.19 7.05
N MET A 51 -13.79 9.18 6.12
CA MET A 51 -13.11 8.00 5.60
C MET A 51 -11.63 8.26 5.44
N THR A 52 -10.83 7.22 5.57
CA THR A 52 -9.39 7.27 5.27
C THR A 52 -8.97 5.96 4.62
N VAL A 53 -7.95 6.01 3.77
CA VAL A 53 -7.27 4.82 3.25
C VAL A 53 -6.01 4.61 4.09
N ALA A 54 -5.91 3.45 4.70
CA ALA A 54 -4.81 3.13 5.59
C ALA A 54 -4.32 1.69 5.39
N ALA A 55 -3.05 1.44 5.69
CA ALA A 55 -2.57 0.08 5.86
C ALA A 55 -3.14 -0.52 7.17
N SER A 56 -3.41 -1.81 7.18
CA SER A 56 -3.92 -2.50 8.39
C SER A 56 -3.03 -2.29 9.60
N SER A 57 -1.71 -2.23 9.43
CA SER A 57 -0.75 -1.95 10.51
C SER A 57 -0.91 -0.57 11.18
N ASN A 58 -1.60 0.37 10.55
CA ASN A 58 -1.87 1.69 11.10
C ASN A 58 -3.17 1.73 11.91
N LEU A 59 -4.01 0.71 11.85
CA LEU A 59 -5.31 0.69 12.50
C LEU A 59 -5.22 0.64 14.03
N ALA A 60 -4.13 0.09 14.57
CA ALA A 60 -3.82 0.16 16.00
C ALA A 60 -3.68 1.61 16.53
N LYS A 61 -3.47 2.58 15.63
CA LYS A 61 -3.41 4.02 15.98
C LYS A 61 -4.79 4.67 16.11
N VAL A 62 -5.84 3.97 15.66
CA VAL A 62 -7.23 4.48 15.71
C VAL A 62 -7.88 4.01 16.99
N ASP A 63 -7.76 4.81 18.04
CA ASP A 63 -8.33 4.55 19.36
C ASP A 63 -9.35 5.63 19.72
N GLY A 64 -10.30 5.28 20.57
CA GLY A 64 -11.28 6.22 21.14
C GLY A 64 -12.42 6.65 20.22
N ILE A 65 -12.50 6.16 18.99
CA ILE A 65 -13.60 6.42 18.05
C ILE A 65 -14.29 5.12 17.61
N ASN A 66 -15.55 5.23 17.25
CA ASN A 66 -16.28 4.11 16.64
C ASN A 66 -16.04 4.10 15.13
N TRP A 67 -15.41 3.05 14.62
CA TRP A 67 -15.06 2.91 13.22
C TRP A 67 -15.23 1.48 12.71
N ASP A 68 -15.37 1.34 11.44
CA ASP A 68 -15.37 0.07 10.74
C ASP A 68 -14.55 0.18 9.45
N TYR A 69 -14.33 -0.91 8.74
CA TYR A 69 -13.54 -0.92 7.53
C TYR A 69 -14.28 -1.61 6.38
N SER A 70 -13.88 -1.25 5.18
CA SER A 70 -14.17 -1.97 3.95
C SER A 70 -12.92 -2.00 3.09
N ILE A 71 -12.71 -3.08 2.34
CA ILE A 71 -11.70 -3.02 1.28
C ILE A 71 -12.17 -2.05 0.22
N LEU A 72 -11.20 -1.41 -0.45
CA LEU A 72 -11.52 -0.56 -1.60
C LEU A 72 -12.33 -1.35 -2.61
N SER A 73 -13.54 -0.88 -2.87
CA SER A 73 -14.45 -1.45 -3.85
C SER A 73 -14.57 -0.50 -5.04
N GLY A 74 -14.65 -1.06 -6.22
CA GLY A 74 -14.76 -0.31 -7.47
C GLY A 74 -15.36 -1.18 -8.57
N PRO A 75 -15.17 -0.84 -9.84
CA PRO A 75 -15.55 -1.69 -10.95
C PRO A 75 -15.04 -3.13 -10.80
N GLU A 76 -15.64 -4.05 -11.53
CA GLU A 76 -15.18 -5.44 -11.59
C GLU A 76 -13.65 -5.50 -11.77
N ASN A 77 -12.98 -6.36 -11.00
CA ASN A 77 -11.52 -6.51 -10.94
C ASN A 77 -10.75 -5.45 -10.13
N THR A 78 -11.41 -4.59 -9.37
CA THR A 78 -10.70 -3.75 -8.41
C THR A 78 -9.94 -4.62 -7.42
N LYS A 79 -8.65 -4.31 -7.26
CA LYS A 79 -7.76 -4.98 -6.31
C LYS A 79 -7.42 -4.03 -5.18
N THR A 80 -7.22 -4.59 -4.00
CA THR A 80 -6.68 -3.83 -2.88
C THR A 80 -5.17 -4.03 -2.78
N PHE A 81 -4.47 -2.99 -2.38
CA PHE A 81 -3.02 -3.05 -2.25
C PHE A 81 -2.61 -3.91 -1.06
N VAL A 82 -1.61 -4.77 -1.27
CA VAL A 82 -0.92 -5.49 -0.21
C VAL A 82 0.59 -5.26 -0.29
N ALA A 83 1.18 -4.92 0.84
CA ALA A 83 2.63 -4.94 1.02
C ALA A 83 3.01 -6.19 1.83
N SER A 84 4.15 -6.79 1.52
CA SER A 84 4.68 -7.92 2.27
C SER A 84 6.12 -7.66 2.67
N ASP A 85 6.42 -7.93 3.92
CA ASP A 85 7.80 -7.95 4.41
C ASP A 85 8.45 -9.30 4.09
N SER A 86 9.75 -9.28 3.86
CA SER A 86 10.49 -10.47 3.47
C SER A 86 11.76 -10.64 4.30
N LEU A 87 12.00 -11.84 4.77
CA LEU A 87 13.29 -12.22 5.32
C LEU A 87 14.24 -12.56 4.18
N VAL A 88 15.41 -11.94 4.14
CA VAL A 88 16.41 -12.17 3.10
C VAL A 88 17.70 -12.74 3.68
N LEU A 89 18.32 -13.66 2.94
CA LEU A 89 19.62 -14.24 3.29
C LEU A 89 20.68 -13.72 2.31
N PHE A 90 21.63 -12.94 2.84
CA PHE A 90 22.71 -12.44 2.01
C PHE A 90 23.71 -13.53 1.63
N ASN A 91 24.24 -13.46 0.41
CA ASN A 91 25.23 -14.42 -0.11
C ASN A 91 26.49 -14.53 0.75
N LYS A 92 26.88 -13.42 1.42
CA LYS A 92 28.05 -13.34 2.30
C LYS A 92 27.79 -13.84 3.73
N CYS A 93 26.58 -14.32 4.03
CA CYS A 93 26.30 -14.89 5.37
C CYS A 93 27.22 -16.08 5.64
N LYS A 94 27.96 -16.03 6.75
CA LYS A 94 28.90 -17.08 7.14
C LYS A 94 28.21 -18.34 7.73
N ASN A 95 27.04 -18.16 8.34
CA ASN A 95 26.29 -19.20 9.04
C ASN A 95 24.93 -19.42 8.36
N LYS A 96 24.93 -19.79 7.07
CA LYS A 96 23.71 -19.90 6.26
C LYS A 96 22.69 -20.88 6.83
N ASP A 97 23.16 -22.06 7.31
CA ASP A 97 22.27 -23.08 7.87
C ASP A 97 21.56 -22.60 9.13
N LEU A 98 22.26 -21.84 9.99
CA LEU A 98 21.67 -21.28 11.20
C LEU A 98 20.69 -20.17 10.84
N ALA A 99 21.03 -19.31 9.88
CA ALA A 99 20.14 -18.26 9.39
C ALA A 99 18.86 -18.84 8.79
N ILE A 100 18.97 -19.89 7.98
CA ILE A 100 17.79 -20.59 7.41
C ILE A 100 16.94 -21.22 8.52
N LYS A 101 17.56 -21.83 9.54
CA LYS A 101 16.82 -22.36 10.68
C LYS A 101 16.06 -21.27 11.43
N LEU A 102 16.69 -20.12 11.65
CA LEU A 102 16.03 -18.96 12.27
C LEU A 102 14.86 -18.48 11.41
N MET A 103 15.07 -18.29 10.10
CA MET A 103 14.02 -17.86 9.19
C MET A 103 12.81 -18.81 9.25
N LYS A 104 13.05 -20.13 9.17
CA LYS A 104 11.98 -21.15 9.29
C LYS A 104 11.29 -21.13 10.65
N TYR A 105 12.02 -20.84 11.71
CA TYR A 105 11.45 -20.78 13.06
C TYR A 105 10.52 -19.57 13.20
N VAL A 106 10.98 -18.37 12.83
CA VAL A 106 10.18 -17.15 12.98
C VAL A 106 8.97 -17.12 12.03
N THR A 107 9.01 -17.88 10.94
CA THR A 107 7.88 -18.04 10.01
C THR A 107 7.10 -19.34 10.22
N SER A 108 7.34 -20.05 11.33
CA SER A 108 6.58 -21.26 11.65
C SER A 108 5.16 -20.89 12.12
N LYS A 109 4.23 -21.83 11.91
CA LYS A 109 2.80 -21.63 12.22
C LYS A 109 2.57 -21.15 13.66
N ASP A 110 3.24 -21.80 14.63
CA ASP A 110 3.04 -21.48 16.07
C ASP A 110 3.55 -20.08 16.42
N VAL A 111 4.74 -19.71 15.88
CA VAL A 111 5.32 -18.37 16.11
C VAL A 111 4.48 -17.31 15.41
N MET A 112 3.95 -17.59 14.24
CA MET A 112 3.12 -16.64 13.51
C MET A 112 1.72 -16.50 14.14
N ALA A 113 1.17 -17.58 14.71
CA ALA A 113 -0.07 -17.50 15.48
C ALA A 113 0.09 -16.57 16.71
N ASP A 114 1.17 -16.74 17.48
CA ASP A 114 1.49 -15.86 18.62
C ASP A 114 1.74 -14.42 18.16
N PHE A 115 2.38 -14.22 17.01
CA PHE A 115 2.59 -12.91 16.42
C PHE A 115 1.25 -12.23 16.06
N HIS A 116 0.34 -12.94 15.36
CA HIS A 116 -0.97 -12.39 14.98
C HIS A 116 -1.86 -12.12 16.19
N GLU A 117 -1.77 -12.90 17.25
CA GLU A 117 -2.48 -12.62 18.50
C GLU A 117 -2.05 -11.29 19.14
N ARG A 118 -0.78 -10.92 18.95
CA ARG A 118 -0.21 -9.66 19.47
C ARG A 118 -0.32 -8.48 18.51
N VAL A 119 -0.39 -8.75 17.21
CA VAL A 119 -0.43 -7.76 16.14
C VAL A 119 -1.53 -8.18 15.17
N SER A 120 -2.77 -8.02 15.61
CA SER A 120 -3.97 -8.52 14.93
C SER A 120 -4.20 -7.95 13.52
N GLU A 121 -3.60 -6.80 13.22
CA GLU A 121 -3.76 -6.12 11.93
C GLU A 121 -2.86 -6.69 10.81
N GLN A 122 -1.99 -7.64 11.14
CA GLN A 122 -1.10 -8.25 10.15
C GLN A 122 -1.76 -9.47 9.50
N PRO A 123 -1.68 -9.61 8.16
CA PRO A 123 -2.21 -10.78 7.47
C PRO A 123 -1.37 -12.03 7.76
N PRO A 124 -1.94 -13.24 7.59
CA PRO A 124 -1.19 -14.49 7.67
C PRO A 124 -0.10 -14.55 6.60
N ILE A 125 0.98 -15.28 6.90
CA ILE A 125 2.14 -15.42 5.98
C ILE A 125 1.84 -16.37 4.82
N THR A 126 1.07 -17.42 5.07
CA THR A 126 0.75 -18.43 4.07
C THR A 126 -0.73 -18.76 4.08
N ALA A 127 -1.22 -19.33 2.97
CA ALA A 127 -2.61 -19.78 2.86
C ALA A 127 -3.00 -20.85 3.90
N ASP A 128 -2.01 -21.53 4.48
CA ASP A 128 -2.23 -22.57 5.49
C ASP A 128 -2.24 -22.00 6.91
N ASP A 129 -1.86 -20.73 7.09
CA ASP A 129 -1.89 -20.09 8.39
C ASP A 129 -3.32 -19.74 8.77
N THR A 130 -3.67 -20.09 9.99
CA THR A 130 -4.92 -19.65 10.57
C THR A 130 -4.69 -18.27 11.17
N TYR A 131 -5.44 -17.29 10.69
CA TYR A 131 -5.45 -15.98 11.31
C TYR A 131 -6.03 -16.10 12.74
N SER A 132 -5.25 -15.68 13.72
CA SER A 132 -5.59 -15.77 15.15
C SER A 132 -5.70 -14.42 15.85
N GLY A 133 -5.68 -13.33 15.07
CA GLY A 133 -5.83 -11.97 15.58
C GLY A 133 -7.28 -11.58 15.85
N ASP A 134 -7.57 -10.29 15.82
CA ASP A 134 -8.90 -9.75 16.06
C ASP A 134 -9.92 -10.29 15.05
N GLU A 135 -11.05 -10.82 15.56
CA GLU A 135 -12.15 -11.36 14.76
C GLU A 135 -12.66 -10.36 13.72
N LYS A 136 -12.56 -9.06 13.99
CA LYS A 136 -12.91 -7.98 13.06
C LYS A 136 -12.19 -8.10 11.73
N PHE A 137 -10.95 -8.57 11.71
CA PHE A 137 -10.13 -8.70 10.51
C PHE A 137 -10.10 -10.10 9.91
N ALA A 138 -10.71 -11.09 10.57
CA ALA A 138 -10.64 -12.48 10.16
C ALA A 138 -11.18 -12.69 8.72
N ASP A 139 -12.28 -12.04 8.35
CA ASP A 139 -12.85 -12.14 7.01
C ASP A 139 -11.91 -11.56 5.95
N LEU A 140 -11.30 -10.39 6.23
CA LEU A 140 -10.38 -9.74 5.30
C LEU A 140 -9.18 -10.65 4.99
N PHE A 141 -8.57 -11.22 6.00
CA PHE A 141 -7.35 -11.99 5.85
C PHE A 141 -7.58 -13.47 5.48
N THR A 142 -8.82 -13.96 5.53
CA THR A 142 -9.15 -15.35 5.22
C THR A 142 -9.89 -15.48 3.90
N ASN A 143 -10.92 -14.66 3.67
CA ASN A 143 -11.87 -14.85 2.58
C ASN A 143 -11.69 -13.86 1.42
N GLN A 144 -10.90 -12.80 1.58
CA GLN A 144 -10.76 -11.74 0.57
C GLN A 144 -9.34 -11.62 -0.02
N THR A 145 -8.50 -12.60 0.22
CA THR A 145 -7.10 -12.60 -0.25
C THR A 145 -6.95 -12.65 -1.76
N ASP A 146 -7.95 -13.13 -2.49
CA ASP A 146 -8.02 -13.11 -3.95
C ASP A 146 -8.08 -11.68 -4.53
N LYS A 147 -8.47 -10.72 -3.70
CA LYS A 147 -8.50 -9.29 -4.05
C LYS A 147 -7.17 -8.57 -3.79
N PHE A 148 -6.20 -9.23 -3.17
CA PHE A 148 -4.92 -8.64 -2.84
C PHE A 148 -4.01 -8.57 -4.06
N GLN A 149 -3.34 -7.43 -4.22
CA GLN A 149 -2.35 -7.22 -5.26
C GLN A 149 -1.21 -6.36 -4.73
N SER A 150 0.02 -6.83 -4.91
CA SER A 150 1.20 -6.03 -4.63
C SER A 150 1.49 -5.04 -5.76
N LEU A 151 2.20 -3.96 -5.44
CA LEU A 151 2.72 -3.08 -6.47
C LEU A 151 3.67 -3.84 -7.40
N PRO A 152 3.66 -3.52 -8.71
CA PRO A 152 4.62 -4.09 -9.66
C PRO A 152 6.07 -3.86 -9.22
N VAL A 153 6.88 -4.90 -9.31
CA VAL A 153 8.31 -4.85 -8.98
C VAL A 153 9.11 -4.93 -10.28
N PHE A 154 9.88 -3.90 -10.57
CA PHE A 154 10.75 -3.81 -11.73
C PHE A 154 11.99 -2.98 -11.39
N LYS A 155 12.99 -2.96 -12.28
CA LYS A 155 14.19 -2.14 -12.09
C LYS A 155 13.82 -0.66 -11.96
N GLY A 156 14.23 -0.03 -10.88
CA GLY A 156 13.93 1.38 -10.62
C GLY A 156 12.53 1.66 -10.05
N ALA A 157 11.73 0.64 -9.73
CA ALA A 157 10.37 0.80 -9.22
C ALA A 157 10.27 1.77 -8.03
N SER A 158 11.13 1.63 -7.04
CA SER A 158 11.12 2.51 -5.86
C SER A 158 11.29 3.98 -6.23
N SER A 159 12.29 4.30 -7.06
CA SER A 159 12.54 5.69 -7.49
C SER A 159 11.41 6.24 -8.37
N MET A 160 10.79 5.38 -9.17
CA MET A 160 9.61 5.76 -9.96
C MET A 160 8.43 6.08 -9.06
N TYR A 161 8.13 5.24 -8.05
CA TYR A 161 7.05 5.48 -7.09
C TYR A 161 7.30 6.75 -6.27
N ASP A 162 8.53 7.00 -5.83
CA ASP A 162 8.89 8.24 -5.14
C ASP A 162 8.65 9.47 -6.01
N THR A 163 8.94 9.39 -7.31
CA THR A 163 8.71 10.47 -8.26
C THR A 163 7.22 10.68 -8.51
N LEU A 164 6.49 9.60 -8.75
CA LEU A 164 5.02 9.66 -8.90
C LEU A 164 4.38 10.31 -7.68
N TYR A 165 4.78 9.87 -6.49
CA TYR A 165 4.27 10.41 -5.24
C TYR A 165 4.52 11.93 -5.11
N LYS A 166 5.73 12.40 -5.41
CA LYS A 166 6.05 13.84 -5.38
C LYS A 166 5.24 14.64 -6.39
N ASN A 167 5.08 14.11 -7.61
CA ASN A 167 4.27 14.76 -8.63
C ASN A 167 2.78 14.79 -8.22
N MET A 168 2.28 13.72 -7.58
CA MET A 168 0.94 13.71 -7.01
C MET A 168 0.76 14.77 -5.91
N GLN A 169 1.75 14.93 -5.02
CA GLN A 169 1.72 16.00 -4.02
C GLN A 169 1.67 17.39 -4.66
N SER A 170 2.51 17.64 -5.68
CA SER A 170 2.47 18.91 -6.41
C SER A 170 1.12 19.15 -7.08
N MET A 171 0.47 18.11 -7.60
CA MET A 171 -0.90 18.23 -8.12
C MET A 171 -1.90 18.59 -7.01
N MET A 172 -1.80 17.97 -5.84
CA MET A 172 -2.67 18.28 -4.70
C MET A 172 -2.47 19.70 -4.18
N LEU A 173 -1.29 20.31 -4.41
CA LEU A 173 -0.98 21.69 -4.11
C LEU A 173 -1.38 22.65 -5.25
N GLY A 174 -1.87 22.15 -6.39
CA GLY A 174 -2.28 22.96 -7.55
C GLY A 174 -1.11 23.41 -8.43
N GLU A 175 0.07 22.79 -8.30
CA GLU A 175 1.27 23.12 -9.06
C GLU A 175 1.37 22.35 -10.38
N LEU A 176 0.75 21.16 -10.46
CA LEU A 176 0.72 20.29 -11.63
C LEU A 176 -0.72 19.89 -11.98
N THR A 177 -0.97 19.66 -13.27
CA THR A 177 -2.20 19.01 -13.73
C THR A 177 -2.08 17.49 -13.65
N PRO A 178 -3.20 16.75 -13.69
CA PRO A 178 -3.20 15.27 -13.78
C PRO A 178 -2.34 14.73 -14.93
N GLU A 179 -2.39 15.36 -16.11
CA GLU A 179 -1.58 14.99 -17.26
C GLU A 179 -0.09 15.21 -17.00
N GLU A 180 0.27 16.35 -16.38
CA GLU A 180 1.67 16.66 -16.05
C GLU A 180 2.24 15.67 -15.04
N VAL A 181 1.45 15.19 -14.07
CA VAL A 181 1.88 14.15 -13.14
C VAL A 181 2.34 12.89 -13.87
N LEU A 182 1.51 12.40 -14.79
CA LEU A 182 1.79 11.16 -15.53
C LEU A 182 2.97 11.35 -16.48
N LYS A 183 2.95 12.43 -17.26
CA LYS A 183 4.00 12.79 -18.20
C LYS A 183 5.36 12.93 -17.50
N ASN A 184 5.45 13.76 -16.45
CA ASN A 184 6.70 14.01 -15.74
C ASN A 184 7.26 12.73 -15.10
N THR A 185 6.38 11.86 -14.60
CA THR A 185 6.79 10.57 -14.03
C THR A 185 7.33 9.63 -15.11
N THR A 186 6.68 9.56 -16.26
CA THR A 186 7.11 8.74 -17.39
C THR A 186 8.43 9.24 -17.98
N GLU A 187 8.57 10.54 -18.19
CA GLU A 187 9.82 11.14 -18.66
C GLU A 187 10.99 10.91 -17.69
N TYR A 188 10.75 11.00 -16.39
CA TYR A 188 11.76 10.67 -15.38
C TYR A 188 12.19 9.21 -15.48
N TYR A 189 11.23 8.28 -15.56
CA TYR A 189 11.50 6.86 -15.70
C TYR A 189 12.33 6.56 -16.93
N ASP A 190 11.92 7.05 -18.09
CA ASP A 190 12.61 6.80 -19.37
C ASP A 190 14.03 7.35 -19.39
N SER A 191 14.25 8.50 -18.74
CA SER A 191 15.55 9.18 -18.75
C SER A 191 16.54 8.64 -17.73
N ASN A 192 16.07 8.06 -16.61
CA ASN A 192 16.92 7.73 -15.47
C ASN A 192 16.90 6.26 -15.03
N LEU A 193 15.87 5.51 -15.39
CA LEU A 193 15.64 4.18 -14.80
C LEU A 193 15.55 3.06 -15.85
N LYS A 194 15.19 3.37 -17.07
CA LYS A 194 15.12 2.45 -18.21
C LYS A 194 16.51 2.16 -18.79
#